data_fef101a4135a98c188d785624b452f6d
#
_entry.id   fef101a4135a98c188d785624b452f6d
#
_cell.length_a   1.000
_cell.length_b   1.000
_cell.length_c   1.000
_cell.angle_alpha   90.00
_cell.angle_beta   90.00
_cell.angle_gamma   90.00
#
_symmetry.space_group_name_H-M   'P 1'
#
loop_
_entity.id
_entity.type
_entity.pdbx_description
1 polymer ?
#
loop_
_entity_poly.entity_id
_entity_poly.type
_entity_poly.pdbx_seq_one_letter_code
_entity_poly.pdbx_strand_id
1 'polypeptide(L)'
;MENLIDVANGKALADIVLKNGYVINVFTEEIIQTDVAIIGNRIAALGDYEGKQTIDCTGKYIAPGFIDAHMHIESAMVTPLEFSKYAVAKGTTTIFADPHELVNVLGQKGLDFMLTSIEETPMTTHIMMPSCVPATDIDTNGAGEILAADMAPYLENKQVFGLAEMMGLMMWSRLTRKYWISWHFLKTKL
;
A
#
# COMPACT_ATOMS: atom_id res chain seq x y z
N MET A 1 18.61 13.18 7.01
CA MET A 1 19.36 12.03 7.58
C MET A 1 20.08 12.43 8.87
N GLU A 2 20.73 13.60 8.94
CA GLU A 2 21.42 14.08 10.16
C GLU A 2 20.50 14.15 11.39
N ASN A 3 19.32 14.73 11.28
CA ASN A 3 18.37 14.78 12.39
C ASN A 3 17.94 13.40 12.95
N LEU A 4 17.85 12.37 12.12
CA LEU A 4 17.51 11.02 12.57
C LEU A 4 18.60 10.44 13.46
N ILE A 5 19.86 10.65 13.06
CA ILE A 5 21.05 10.17 13.79
C ILE A 5 21.19 10.92 15.11
N ASP A 6 20.94 12.22 15.12
CA ASP A 6 21.04 13.04 16.34
C ASP A 6 19.98 12.65 17.36
N VAL A 7 18.74 12.37 16.93
CA VAL A 7 17.70 11.85 17.81
C VAL A 7 18.07 10.47 18.34
N ALA A 8 18.51 9.55 17.46
CA ALA A 8 18.91 8.21 17.85
C ALA A 8 20.08 8.18 18.86
N ASN A 9 20.96 9.19 18.79
CA ASN A 9 22.07 9.37 19.74
C ASN A 9 21.72 10.19 20.98
N GLY A 10 20.47 10.61 21.15
CA GLY A 10 20.03 11.46 22.27
C GLY A 10 20.56 12.89 22.22
N LYS A 11 21.07 13.36 21.08
CA LYS A 11 21.60 14.73 20.91
C LYS A 11 20.53 15.73 20.52
N ALA A 12 19.37 15.28 20.07
CA ALA A 12 18.24 16.10 19.70
C ALA A 12 16.92 15.47 20.18
N LEU A 13 15.90 16.29 20.39
CA LEU A 13 14.58 15.83 20.76
C LEU A 13 13.90 15.16 19.58
N ALA A 14 13.20 14.05 19.82
CA ALA A 14 12.27 13.48 18.87
C ALA A 14 11.07 14.41 18.62
N ASP A 15 10.39 14.28 17.48
CA ASP A 15 9.14 15.01 17.28
C ASP A 15 8.03 14.44 18.18
N ILE A 16 7.95 13.11 18.24
CA ILE A 16 6.99 12.38 19.07
C ILE A 16 7.72 11.25 19.79
N VAL A 17 7.39 11.04 21.07
CA VAL A 17 7.78 9.82 21.78
C VAL A 17 6.52 9.11 22.29
N LEU A 18 6.39 7.83 21.92
CA LEU A 18 5.38 6.92 22.46
C LEU A 18 5.98 6.30 23.72
N LYS A 19 5.49 6.69 24.91
CA LYS A 19 6.07 6.26 26.20
C LYS A 19 5.34 5.09 26.83
N ASN A 20 6.08 4.25 27.55
CA ASN A 20 5.56 3.19 28.43
C ASN A 20 4.77 2.07 27.73
N GLY A 21 4.89 1.91 26.40
CA GLY A 21 4.14 0.91 25.67
C GLY A 21 4.82 -0.45 25.59
N TYR A 22 4.08 -1.47 25.20
CA TYR A 22 4.58 -2.79 24.83
C TYR A 22 4.81 -2.82 23.33
N VAL A 23 6.06 -2.66 22.89
CA VAL A 23 6.45 -2.65 21.47
C VAL A 23 6.50 -4.07 20.95
N ILE A 24 5.71 -4.38 19.93
CA ILE A 24 5.78 -5.63 19.17
C ILE A 24 6.92 -5.47 18.16
N ASN A 25 8.09 -6.01 18.49
CA ASN A 25 9.26 -5.97 17.61
C ASN A 25 9.22 -7.15 16.65
N VAL A 26 8.75 -6.88 15.43
CA VAL A 26 8.62 -7.90 14.38
C VAL A 26 9.95 -8.39 13.82
N PHE A 27 11.06 -7.71 14.11
CA PHE A 27 12.40 -8.14 13.67
C PHE A 27 13.02 -9.18 14.60
N THR A 28 12.74 -9.08 15.91
CA THR A 28 13.27 -10.01 16.92
C THR A 28 12.23 -10.96 17.47
N GLU A 29 10.96 -10.82 17.02
CA GLU A 29 9.81 -11.63 17.48
C GLU A 29 9.56 -11.52 19.00
N GLU A 30 9.86 -10.35 19.57
CA GLU A 30 9.74 -10.07 20.99
C GLU A 30 8.69 -8.98 21.26
N ILE A 31 8.12 -9.00 22.46
CA ILE A 31 7.35 -7.89 23.01
C ILE A 31 8.18 -7.20 24.07
N ILE A 32 8.58 -5.96 23.83
CA ILE A 32 9.51 -5.22 24.67
C ILE A 32 8.79 -4.02 25.28
N GLN A 33 8.86 -3.85 26.59
CA GLN A 33 8.37 -2.64 27.22
C GLN A 33 9.43 -1.53 27.09
N THR A 34 9.17 -0.57 26.21
CA THR A 34 10.11 0.49 25.87
C THR A 34 9.38 1.67 25.23
N ASP A 35 10.07 2.80 25.08
CA ASP A 35 9.57 3.96 24.36
C ASP A 35 9.96 3.87 22.88
N VAL A 36 9.21 4.58 22.02
CA VAL A 36 9.48 4.72 20.60
C VAL A 36 9.69 6.19 20.24
N ALA A 37 10.90 6.55 19.84
CA ALA A 37 11.22 7.89 19.37
C ALA A 37 10.96 8.03 17.86
N ILE A 38 10.20 9.04 17.47
CA ILE A 38 9.79 9.31 16.09
C ILE A 38 10.25 10.70 15.67
N ILE A 39 10.81 10.80 14.46
CA ILE A 39 11.13 12.06 13.82
C ILE A 39 10.59 12.07 12.37
N GLY A 40 9.75 13.08 12.07
CA GLY A 40 9.02 13.12 10.82
C GLY A 40 8.17 11.85 10.65
N ASN A 41 8.45 11.09 9.60
CA ASN A 41 7.75 9.83 9.30
C ASN A 41 8.60 8.57 9.59
N ARG A 42 9.61 8.67 10.47
CA ARG A 42 10.53 7.56 10.75
C ARG A 42 10.67 7.30 12.23
N ILE A 43 10.77 6.03 12.60
CA ILE A 43 11.23 5.60 13.91
C ILE A 43 12.72 5.85 13.97
N ALA A 44 13.18 6.66 14.94
CA ALA A 44 14.57 6.96 15.15
C ALA A 44 15.26 5.90 16.01
N ALA A 45 14.59 5.50 17.10
CA ALA A 45 15.14 4.52 18.05
C ALA A 45 14.07 3.97 18.99
N LEU A 46 14.42 2.90 19.69
CA LEU A 46 13.72 2.36 20.86
C LEU A 46 14.59 2.58 22.09
N GLY A 47 13.99 3.00 23.20
CA GLY A 47 14.72 3.28 24.46
C GLY A 47 14.14 4.50 25.17
N ASP A 48 14.85 5.02 26.17
CA ASP A 48 14.42 6.21 26.90
C ASP A 48 14.82 7.48 26.14
N TYR A 49 13.82 8.17 25.61
CA TYR A 49 13.99 9.37 24.79
C TYR A 49 13.05 10.48 25.23
N GLU A 50 13.47 11.72 24.96
CA GLU A 50 12.65 12.91 25.12
C GLU A 50 12.17 13.42 23.76
N GLY A 51 10.94 13.94 23.73
CA GLY A 51 10.31 14.46 22.52
C GLY A 51 9.58 15.77 22.72
N LYS A 52 9.33 16.47 21.61
CA LYS A 52 8.50 17.69 21.60
C LYS A 52 7.07 17.39 22.00
N GLN A 53 6.59 16.19 21.66
CA GLN A 53 5.30 15.66 22.05
C GLN A 53 5.49 14.27 22.65
N THR A 54 4.76 13.98 23.72
CA THR A 54 4.74 12.67 24.36
C THR A 54 3.34 12.11 24.35
N ILE A 55 3.22 10.83 23.96
CA ILE A 55 1.96 10.08 24.01
C ILE A 55 2.14 8.93 25.00
N ASP A 56 1.35 8.91 26.07
CA ASP A 56 1.37 7.81 27.03
C ASP A 56 0.65 6.57 26.46
N CYS A 57 1.43 5.50 26.36
CA CYS A 57 0.98 4.19 25.88
C CYS A 57 0.95 3.14 27.00
N THR A 58 0.87 3.57 28.27
CA THR A 58 0.78 2.64 29.41
C THR A 58 -0.35 1.64 29.22
N GLY A 59 -0.02 0.35 29.30
CA GLY A 59 -0.96 -0.76 29.12
C GLY A 59 -1.40 -1.01 27.67
N LYS A 60 -0.81 -0.30 26.69
CA LYS A 60 -1.11 -0.48 25.26
C LYS A 60 0.02 -1.18 24.54
N TYR A 61 -0.32 -1.84 23.44
CA TYR A 61 0.64 -2.38 22.51
C TYR A 61 0.93 -1.36 21.39
N ILE A 62 2.20 -1.23 21.04
CA ILE A 62 2.69 -0.44 19.90
C ILE A 62 3.14 -1.45 18.84
N ALA A 63 2.46 -1.47 17.72
CA ALA A 63 2.74 -2.37 16.61
C ALA A 63 2.96 -1.60 15.32
N PRO A 64 3.68 -2.15 14.32
CA PRO A 64 3.63 -1.66 12.96
C PRO A 64 2.18 -1.62 12.46
N GLY A 65 1.85 -0.64 11.61
CA GLY A 65 0.55 -0.62 10.96
C GLY A 65 0.33 -1.88 10.13
N PHE A 66 -0.91 -2.35 10.08
CA PHE A 66 -1.26 -3.55 9.31
C PHE A 66 -1.15 -3.27 7.81
N ILE A 67 -0.75 -4.31 7.09
CA ILE A 67 -0.64 -4.31 5.63
C ILE A 67 -1.67 -5.29 5.09
N ASP A 68 -2.60 -4.80 4.26
CA ASP A 68 -3.49 -5.65 3.49
C ASP A 68 -2.84 -5.89 2.11
N ALA A 69 -2.45 -7.14 1.87
CA ALA A 69 -1.66 -7.49 0.69
C ALA A 69 -2.50 -7.67 -0.58
N HIS A 70 -3.83 -7.67 -0.49
CA HIS A 70 -4.71 -7.78 -1.65
C HIS A 70 -6.13 -7.34 -1.31
N MET A 71 -6.62 -6.30 -1.98
CA MET A 71 -7.99 -5.83 -1.80
C MET A 71 -8.51 -5.03 -2.99
N HIS A 72 -9.84 -4.81 -3.01
CA HIS A 72 -10.54 -4.00 -3.99
C HIS A 72 -11.29 -2.88 -3.27
N ILE A 73 -10.81 -1.63 -3.40
CA ILE A 73 -11.41 -0.47 -2.72
C ILE A 73 -12.84 -0.25 -3.23
N GLU A 74 -13.05 -0.43 -4.53
CA GLU A 74 -14.33 -0.24 -5.19
C GLU A 74 -15.43 -1.18 -4.67
N SER A 75 -15.08 -2.39 -4.25
CA SER A 75 -16.01 -3.31 -3.60
C SER A 75 -16.59 -2.76 -2.29
N ALA A 76 -15.92 -1.81 -1.65
CA ALA A 76 -16.44 -1.12 -0.46
C ALA A 76 -17.48 -0.04 -0.81
N MET A 77 -17.70 0.24 -2.10
CA MET A 77 -18.63 1.27 -2.62
C MET A 77 -18.40 2.68 -2.07
N VAL A 78 -17.14 3.00 -1.78
CA VAL A 78 -16.69 4.32 -1.33
C VAL A 78 -15.45 4.75 -2.11
N THR A 79 -15.14 6.03 -2.07
CA THR A 79 -13.90 6.55 -2.69
C THR A 79 -12.66 6.11 -1.91
N PRO A 80 -11.46 6.07 -2.54
CA PRO A 80 -10.22 5.76 -1.84
C PRO A 80 -9.98 6.63 -0.60
N LEU A 81 -10.30 7.92 -0.65
CA LEU A 81 -10.16 8.82 0.48
C LEU A 81 -11.06 8.41 1.65
N GLU A 82 -12.34 8.13 1.41
CA GLU A 82 -13.25 7.70 2.47
C GLU A 82 -12.87 6.32 3.01
N PHE A 83 -12.52 5.36 2.16
CA PHE A 83 -12.00 4.07 2.57
C PHE A 83 -10.82 4.21 3.52
N SER A 84 -9.83 5.05 3.16
CA SER A 84 -8.60 5.21 3.92
C SER A 84 -8.83 5.72 5.35
N LYS A 85 -9.80 6.62 5.54
CA LYS A 85 -10.15 7.14 6.87
C LYS A 85 -10.60 6.02 7.82
N TYR A 86 -11.41 5.09 7.31
CA TYR A 86 -11.87 3.96 8.12
C TYR A 86 -10.78 2.90 8.32
N ALA A 87 -10.02 2.59 7.29
CA ALA A 87 -8.97 1.58 7.35
C ALA A 87 -7.85 1.98 8.32
N VAL A 88 -7.36 3.22 8.23
CA VAL A 88 -6.32 3.74 9.12
C VAL A 88 -6.81 3.78 10.56
N ALA A 89 -8.05 4.19 10.82
CA ALA A 89 -8.63 4.19 12.15
C ALA A 89 -8.74 2.78 12.78
N LYS A 90 -8.65 1.72 11.96
CA LYS A 90 -8.63 0.31 12.40
C LYS A 90 -7.24 -0.31 12.40
N GLY A 91 -6.21 0.47 12.05
CA GLY A 91 -4.82 0.04 12.10
C GLY A 91 -4.23 -0.41 10.76
N THR A 92 -5.00 -0.49 9.68
CA THR A 92 -4.47 -0.78 8.34
C THR A 92 -3.90 0.49 7.74
N THR A 93 -2.58 0.55 7.60
CA THR A 93 -1.86 1.74 7.12
C THR A 93 -1.32 1.60 5.71
N THR A 94 -1.29 0.38 5.19
CA THR A 94 -0.80 0.07 3.83
C THR A 94 -1.71 -0.95 3.18
N ILE A 95 -2.02 -0.76 1.91
CA ILE A 95 -2.78 -1.71 1.10
C ILE A 95 -2.17 -1.89 -0.28
N PHE A 96 -2.39 -3.08 -0.86
CA PHE A 96 -2.16 -3.39 -2.26
C PHE A 96 -3.53 -3.55 -2.93
N ALA A 97 -3.95 -2.52 -3.66
CA ALA A 97 -5.27 -2.46 -4.27
C ALA A 97 -5.24 -2.84 -5.74
N ASP A 98 -6.11 -3.78 -6.13
CA ASP A 98 -6.37 -4.13 -7.52
C ASP A 98 -7.69 -3.48 -7.96
N PRO A 99 -7.66 -2.41 -8.78
CA PRO A 99 -8.85 -1.67 -9.18
C PRO A 99 -9.55 -2.25 -10.40
N HIS A 100 -9.50 -3.58 -10.64
CA HIS A 100 -10.03 -4.16 -11.87
C HIS A 100 -11.54 -4.01 -12.02
N GLU A 101 -12.31 -3.91 -10.94
CA GLU A 101 -13.75 -3.71 -11.01
C GLU A 101 -14.07 -2.35 -11.64
N LEU A 102 -13.39 -1.29 -11.19
CA LEU A 102 -13.56 0.05 -11.75
C LEU A 102 -12.98 0.14 -13.17
N VAL A 103 -11.83 -0.51 -13.41
CA VAL A 103 -11.20 -0.56 -14.73
C VAL A 103 -12.05 -1.33 -15.73
N ASN A 104 -12.79 -2.35 -15.32
CA ASN A 104 -13.77 -3.06 -16.13
C ASN A 104 -14.88 -2.12 -16.68
N VAL A 105 -15.23 -1.08 -15.92
CA VAL A 105 -16.29 -0.13 -16.30
C VAL A 105 -15.74 1.05 -17.09
N LEU A 106 -14.61 1.60 -16.67
CA LEU A 106 -14.09 2.88 -17.17
C LEU A 106 -12.76 2.78 -17.93
N GLY A 107 -12.14 1.58 -17.99
CA GLY A 107 -10.84 1.39 -18.64
C GLY A 107 -9.74 2.17 -17.96
N GLN A 108 -8.82 2.70 -18.76
CA GLN A 108 -7.70 3.53 -18.29
C GLN A 108 -8.16 4.72 -17.44
N LYS A 109 -9.33 5.32 -17.74
CA LYS A 109 -9.87 6.41 -16.93
C LYS A 109 -10.18 5.99 -15.49
N GLY A 110 -10.60 4.75 -15.28
CA GLY A 110 -10.80 4.18 -13.95
C GLY A 110 -9.48 4.07 -13.19
N LEU A 111 -8.42 3.64 -13.87
CA LEU A 111 -7.09 3.57 -13.30
C LEU A 111 -6.53 4.97 -12.96
N ASP A 112 -6.69 5.94 -13.87
CA ASP A 112 -6.30 7.34 -13.64
C ASP A 112 -7.02 7.93 -12.43
N PHE A 113 -8.33 7.67 -12.31
CA PHE A 113 -9.12 8.07 -11.15
C PHE A 113 -8.57 7.48 -9.85
N MET A 114 -8.26 6.19 -9.82
CA MET A 114 -7.71 5.54 -8.64
C MET A 114 -6.36 6.12 -8.25
N LEU A 115 -5.44 6.25 -9.20
CA LEU A 115 -4.11 6.83 -8.97
C LEU A 115 -4.19 8.27 -8.42
N THR A 116 -5.05 9.10 -9.00
CA THR A 116 -5.23 10.48 -8.51
C THR A 116 -5.87 10.50 -7.13
N SER A 117 -6.88 9.66 -6.89
CA SER A 117 -7.62 9.65 -5.62
C SER A 117 -6.79 9.18 -4.43
N ILE A 118 -5.81 8.30 -4.64
CA ILE A 118 -4.96 7.80 -3.55
C ILE A 118 -3.88 8.80 -3.12
N GLU A 119 -3.57 9.84 -3.91
CA GLU A 119 -2.60 10.87 -3.55
C GLU A 119 -3.02 11.67 -2.31
N GLU A 120 -4.32 11.82 -2.09
CA GLU A 120 -4.90 12.57 -0.98
C GLU A 120 -5.17 11.72 0.27
N THR A 121 -4.86 10.42 0.21
CA THR A 121 -5.17 9.51 1.32
C THR A 121 -4.09 9.53 2.41
N PRO A 122 -4.45 9.41 3.70
CA PRO A 122 -3.48 9.27 4.79
C PRO A 122 -2.83 7.88 4.84
N MET A 123 -3.17 6.98 3.93
CA MET A 123 -2.74 5.59 3.88
C MET A 123 -1.77 5.39 2.71
N THR A 124 -0.77 4.54 2.88
CA THR A 124 0.06 4.10 1.76
C THR A 124 -0.74 3.11 0.90
N THR A 125 -1.03 3.50 -0.34
CA THR A 125 -1.74 2.65 -1.29
C THR A 125 -0.84 2.33 -2.47
N HIS A 126 -0.61 1.05 -2.69
CA HIS A 126 0.05 0.53 -3.89
C HIS A 126 -1.01 0.01 -4.84
N ILE A 127 -1.01 0.49 -6.08
CA ILE A 127 -1.89 -0.01 -7.12
C ILE A 127 -1.24 -1.21 -7.78
N MET A 128 -1.98 -2.31 -7.81
CA MET A 128 -1.65 -3.48 -8.60
C MET A 128 -2.34 -3.33 -9.96
N MET A 129 -1.56 -3.41 -11.03
CA MET A 129 -2.08 -3.23 -12.39
C MET A 129 -3.02 -4.37 -12.77
N PRO A 130 -4.28 -4.10 -13.10
CA PRO A 130 -5.22 -5.15 -13.52
C PRO A 130 -4.71 -5.94 -14.72
N SER A 131 -4.61 -7.24 -14.57
CA SER A 131 -4.07 -8.13 -15.59
C SER A 131 -5.13 -8.73 -16.52
N CYS A 132 -6.37 -8.74 -16.08
CA CYS A 132 -7.50 -9.41 -16.73
C CYS A 132 -8.71 -8.48 -16.80
N VAL A 133 -8.74 -7.64 -17.83
CA VAL A 133 -9.90 -6.79 -18.13
C VAL A 133 -10.28 -6.99 -19.60
N PRO A 134 -11.42 -7.64 -19.88
CA PRO A 134 -12.27 -8.39 -18.94
C PRO A 134 -11.60 -9.67 -18.43
N ALA A 135 -12.14 -10.28 -17.36
CA ALA A 135 -11.61 -11.52 -16.80
C ALA A 135 -11.76 -12.73 -17.73
N THR A 136 -12.83 -12.77 -18.50
CA THR A 136 -13.12 -13.83 -19.48
C THR A 136 -13.63 -13.24 -20.79
N ASP A 137 -13.64 -14.07 -21.87
CA ASP A 137 -14.11 -13.67 -23.20
C ASP A 137 -15.63 -13.41 -23.25
N ILE A 138 -16.36 -13.89 -22.24
CA ILE A 138 -17.82 -13.79 -22.16
C ILE A 138 -18.28 -12.71 -21.21
N ASP A 139 -17.37 -12.07 -20.48
CA ASP A 139 -17.71 -10.98 -19.57
C ASP A 139 -18.12 -9.74 -20.37
N THR A 140 -19.22 -9.12 -19.94
CA THR A 140 -19.61 -7.81 -20.44
C THR A 140 -18.96 -6.73 -19.58
N ASN A 141 -18.27 -5.80 -20.22
CA ASN A 141 -17.70 -4.64 -19.56
C ASN A 141 -17.97 -3.37 -20.36
N GLY A 142 -17.80 -2.21 -19.70
CA GLY A 142 -17.97 -0.91 -20.33
C GLY A 142 -16.74 -0.40 -21.07
N ALA A 143 -15.59 -0.92 -20.74
CA ALA A 143 -14.29 -0.37 -21.12
C ALA A 143 -13.60 -1.06 -22.29
N GLY A 144 -14.08 -2.24 -22.68
CA GLY A 144 -13.37 -3.10 -23.63
C GLY A 144 -12.17 -3.80 -22.97
N GLU A 145 -11.13 -4.04 -23.74
CA GLU A 145 -10.01 -4.85 -23.34
C GLU A 145 -8.82 -3.97 -22.90
N ILE A 146 -8.17 -4.32 -21.78
CA ILE A 146 -6.89 -3.72 -21.37
C ILE A 146 -5.74 -4.63 -21.79
N LEU A 147 -4.87 -4.12 -22.61
CA LEU A 147 -3.71 -4.84 -23.14
C LEU A 147 -2.41 -4.39 -22.45
N ALA A 148 -1.35 -5.17 -22.60
CA ALA A 148 -0.03 -4.81 -22.08
C ALA A 148 0.45 -3.43 -22.56
N ALA A 149 0.10 -3.03 -23.78
CA ALA A 149 0.43 -1.72 -24.31
C ALA A 149 -0.27 -0.57 -23.56
N ASP A 150 -1.49 -0.81 -23.06
CA ASP A 150 -2.26 0.15 -22.28
C ASP A 150 -1.70 0.31 -20.86
N MET A 151 -1.06 -0.73 -20.34
CA MET A 151 -0.41 -0.73 -19.01
C MET A 151 0.94 0.00 -19.04
N ALA A 152 1.63 -0.01 -20.19
CA ALA A 152 2.99 0.50 -20.33
C ALA A 152 3.20 1.91 -19.77
N PRO A 153 2.33 2.90 -20.00
CA PRO A 153 2.49 4.27 -19.50
C PRO A 153 2.48 4.35 -17.96
N TYR A 154 1.86 3.40 -17.28
CA TYR A 154 1.69 3.42 -15.83
C TYR A 154 2.87 2.84 -15.05
N LEU A 155 3.78 2.13 -15.69
CA LEU A 155 4.85 1.43 -14.99
C LEU A 155 5.90 2.35 -14.37
N GLU A 156 6.06 3.54 -14.89
CA GLU A 156 6.94 4.55 -14.31
C GLU A 156 6.30 5.26 -13.11
N ASN A 157 4.99 5.07 -12.90
CA ASN A 157 4.31 5.61 -11.73
C ASN A 157 4.75 4.85 -10.48
N LYS A 158 5.23 5.59 -9.47
CA LYS A 158 5.74 5.03 -8.21
C LYS A 158 4.66 4.35 -7.35
N GLN A 159 3.40 4.68 -7.58
CA GLN A 159 2.26 4.09 -6.88
C GLN A 159 1.85 2.74 -7.50
N VAL A 160 2.27 2.45 -8.73
CA VAL A 160 2.07 1.15 -9.38
C VAL A 160 3.16 0.20 -8.94
N PHE A 161 2.78 -0.81 -8.17
CA PHE A 161 3.72 -1.73 -7.53
C PHE A 161 3.98 -3.00 -8.34
N GLY A 162 2.97 -3.55 -8.97
CA GLY A 162 3.08 -4.80 -9.71
C GLY A 162 1.82 -5.14 -10.50
N LEU A 163 1.73 -6.38 -10.92
CA LEU A 163 0.56 -6.92 -11.61
C LEU A 163 -0.41 -7.49 -10.57
N ALA A 164 -1.70 -7.24 -10.79
CA ALA A 164 -2.78 -7.76 -9.96
C ALA A 164 -3.04 -9.27 -10.22
N GLU A 165 -4.07 -9.78 -9.60
CA GLU A 165 -4.45 -11.18 -9.71
C GLU A 165 -4.76 -11.61 -11.16
N MET A 166 -4.45 -12.85 -11.48
CA MET A 166 -4.68 -13.45 -12.80
C MET A 166 -5.96 -14.29 -12.79
N MET A 167 -7.11 -13.65 -13.01
CA MET A 167 -8.41 -14.32 -13.04
C MET A 167 -8.59 -15.21 -14.28
N GLY A 168 -8.02 -14.80 -15.41
CA GLY A 168 -8.14 -15.50 -16.68
C GLY A 168 -7.24 -16.73 -16.82
N LEU A 169 -7.21 -17.63 -15.85
CA LEU A 169 -6.30 -18.79 -15.83
C LEU A 169 -6.40 -19.68 -17.08
N MET A 170 -7.60 -19.90 -17.61
CA MET A 170 -7.78 -20.67 -18.84
C MET A 170 -7.20 -19.96 -20.06
N MET A 171 -7.28 -18.65 -20.12
CA MET A 171 -6.67 -17.85 -21.18
C MET A 171 -5.15 -17.79 -21.03
N TRP A 172 -4.66 -17.76 -19.79
CA TRP A 172 -3.22 -17.82 -19.50
C TRP A 172 -2.64 -19.18 -19.86
N SER A 173 -3.33 -20.28 -19.54
CA SER A 173 -2.87 -21.64 -19.86
C SER A 173 -2.79 -21.92 -21.36
N ARG A 174 -3.55 -21.18 -22.18
CA ARG A 174 -3.47 -21.24 -23.65
C ARG A 174 -2.33 -20.42 -24.22
N LEU A 175 -1.48 -19.81 -23.37
CA LEU A 175 -0.32 -19.00 -23.76
C LEU A 175 -0.65 -17.99 -24.87
N THR A 176 -1.81 -17.36 -24.79
CA THR A 176 -2.13 -16.32 -25.76
C THR A 176 -1.08 -15.20 -25.62
N ARG A 177 -0.54 -14.72 -26.72
CA ARG A 177 0.51 -13.69 -26.81
C ARG A 177 0.21 -12.46 -25.91
N LYS A 178 -1.05 -12.21 -25.68
CA LYS A 178 -1.60 -11.14 -24.84
C LYS A 178 -1.12 -11.22 -23.38
N TYR A 179 -1.19 -12.38 -22.74
CA TYR A 179 -0.84 -12.57 -21.33
C TYR A 179 0.67 -12.80 -21.14
N TRP A 180 1.33 -13.37 -22.14
CA TRP A 180 2.78 -13.59 -22.11
C TRP A 180 3.56 -12.26 -22.08
N ILE A 181 3.06 -11.24 -22.78
CA ILE A 181 3.65 -9.89 -22.78
C ILE A 181 3.50 -9.25 -21.40
N SER A 182 2.35 -9.39 -20.73
CA SER A 182 2.12 -8.87 -19.38
C SER A 182 3.09 -9.48 -18.37
N TRP A 183 3.42 -10.77 -18.49
CA TRP A 183 4.37 -11.44 -17.61
C TRP A 183 5.85 -11.04 -17.89
N HIS A 184 6.20 -10.86 -19.13
CA HIS A 184 7.55 -10.41 -19.52
C HIS A 184 7.85 -8.99 -19.00
N PHE A 185 6.82 -8.20 -18.89
CA PHE A 185 6.86 -6.84 -18.40
C PHE A 185 7.22 -6.74 -16.92
N LEU A 186 6.77 -7.68 -16.10
CA LEU A 186 7.11 -7.76 -14.67
C LEU A 186 8.60 -8.04 -14.43
N LYS A 187 9.24 -8.83 -15.29
CA LYS A 187 10.67 -9.16 -15.16
C LYS A 187 11.61 -7.96 -15.34
N THR A 188 11.14 -6.87 -15.90
CA THR A 188 11.96 -5.67 -16.11
C THR A 188 11.89 -4.68 -14.93
N LYS A 189 10.95 -4.88 -13.97
CA LYS A 189 10.84 -4.06 -12.75
C LYS A 189 11.39 -4.73 -11.47
N LEU A 190 11.62 -6.03 -11.51
CA LEU A 190 12.27 -6.80 -10.43
C LEU A 190 13.77 -6.93 -10.69
#